data_1fe9a1d2dbae192a034f753f22271cd6
#
_entry.id   1fe9a1d2dbae192a034f753f22271cd6
#
_cell.length_a   1.000
_cell.length_b   1.000
_cell.length_c   1.000
_cell.angle_alpha   90.00
_cell.angle_beta   90.00
_cell.angle_gamma   90.00
#
_symmetry.space_group_name_H-M   'P 1'
#
loop_
_entity.id
_entity.type
_entity.pdbx_description
1 polymer ?
#
loop_
_entity_poly.entity_id
_entity_poly.type
_entity_poly.pdbx_seq_one_letter_code
_entity_poly.pdbx_strand_id
1 'polypeptide(L)'
;MTINRKLTVALFSGLGLAAVATLAYKGRGKGLRWYTETPLYAYRKIRHIRDVYRGHEQFVAASMATGFYDERFQAVLRSCGSAVMGEGQLFFLYQLARNAHQVPGEAAEVGVYQGGTAQMLAALLPEKPFHLFDTFEGMPTSALPHEYHQAGDFSGTSLAEVKAALQACSNARFHQGFFPETAQAVAEKQFSFVHLDGDLYQTTKDGCEFFYPRMSPGGVLVFHDYGLPSCPGVRQAVEEYFAGKPEEIVSVGVYQAFVVKQP
;
A
#
# COMPACT_ATOMS: atom_id res chain seq x y z
N MET A 1 4.63 -42.21 -5.31
CA MET A 1 4.10 -40.83 -5.09
C MET A 1 5.21 -40.02 -4.45
N THR A 2 6.04 -39.37 -5.26
CA THR A 2 7.26 -38.69 -4.80
C THR A 2 6.89 -37.28 -4.39
N ILE A 3 6.77 -37.02 -3.11
CA ILE A 3 6.54 -35.69 -2.56
C ILE A 3 7.78 -34.82 -2.87
N ASN A 4 7.57 -33.76 -3.63
CA ASN A 4 8.64 -32.91 -4.10
C ASN A 4 9.36 -32.28 -2.88
N ARG A 5 10.65 -32.52 -2.69
CA ARG A 5 11.49 -32.05 -1.57
C ARG A 5 11.37 -30.54 -1.29
N LYS A 6 11.02 -29.75 -2.29
CA LYS A 6 10.80 -28.29 -2.14
C LYS A 6 9.49 -27.94 -1.41
N LEU A 7 8.46 -28.82 -1.48
CA LEU A 7 7.23 -28.65 -0.71
C LEU A 7 7.43 -28.98 0.78
N THR A 8 8.30 -29.93 1.07
CA THR A 8 8.61 -30.37 2.44
C THR A 8 9.33 -29.27 3.24
N VAL A 9 10.21 -28.50 2.61
CA VAL A 9 10.93 -27.40 3.28
C VAL A 9 9.99 -26.22 3.60
N ALA A 10 8.99 -25.95 2.76
CA ALA A 10 7.99 -24.91 3.02
C ALA A 10 7.01 -25.29 4.16
N LEU A 11 6.79 -26.58 4.39
CA LEU A 11 5.93 -27.09 5.46
C LEU A 11 6.58 -27.00 6.87
N PHE A 12 7.90 -26.87 6.94
CA PHE A 12 8.64 -26.79 8.22
C PHE A 12 8.94 -25.35 8.70
N SER A 13 8.68 -24.33 7.88
CA SER A 13 8.68 -22.94 8.35
C SER A 13 7.26 -22.56 8.81
N GLY A 14 7.14 -21.93 9.98
CA GLY A 14 5.84 -21.57 10.57
C GLY A 14 4.87 -20.83 9.63
N LEU A 15 5.40 -20.15 8.61
CA LEU A 15 4.65 -19.53 7.51
C LEU A 15 3.98 -20.54 6.57
N GLY A 16 4.57 -21.72 6.37
CA GLY A 16 3.99 -22.76 5.53
C GLY A 16 2.72 -23.39 6.11
N LEU A 17 2.67 -23.57 7.43
CA LEU A 17 1.50 -24.15 8.12
C LEU A 17 0.30 -23.21 8.13
N ALA A 18 0.52 -21.91 8.34
CA ALA A 18 -0.53 -20.90 8.28
C ALA A 18 -1.13 -20.78 6.86
N ALA A 19 -0.29 -20.79 5.84
CA ALA A 19 -0.74 -20.75 4.44
C ALA A 19 -1.56 -21.99 4.06
N VAL A 20 -1.14 -23.18 4.48
CA VAL A 20 -1.88 -24.44 4.23
C VAL A 20 -3.21 -24.46 5.00
N ALA A 21 -3.23 -23.99 6.25
CA ALA A 21 -4.46 -23.91 7.04
C ALA A 21 -5.47 -22.91 6.44
N THR A 22 -5.01 -21.77 5.98
CA THR A 22 -5.85 -20.76 5.31
C THR A 22 -6.40 -21.29 4.00
N LEU A 23 -5.60 -22.01 3.22
CA LEU A 23 -6.03 -22.66 1.98
C LEU A 23 -7.09 -23.73 2.23
N ALA A 24 -6.90 -24.57 3.27
CA ALA A 24 -7.87 -25.60 3.65
C ALA A 24 -9.20 -25.01 4.14
N TYR A 25 -9.15 -23.89 4.86
CA TYR A 25 -10.35 -23.19 5.32
C TYR A 25 -11.11 -22.52 4.17
N LYS A 26 -10.41 -21.81 3.29
CA LYS A 26 -11.01 -21.14 2.11
C LYS A 26 -11.50 -22.14 1.04
N GLY A 27 -11.01 -23.37 1.05
CA GLY A 27 -11.38 -24.42 0.08
C GLY A 27 -12.71 -25.12 0.34
N ARG A 28 -13.30 -24.98 1.52
CA ARG A 28 -14.58 -25.64 1.83
C ARG A 28 -15.69 -25.14 0.89
N GLY A 29 -16.23 -26.05 0.08
CA GLY A 29 -17.31 -25.77 -0.87
C GLY A 29 -16.87 -25.25 -2.24
N LYS A 30 -15.57 -25.23 -2.55
CA LYS A 30 -15.02 -24.83 -3.85
C LYS A 30 -14.89 -26.02 -4.80
N GLY A 31 -15.04 -25.80 -6.11
CA GLY A 31 -14.91 -26.85 -7.13
C GLY A 31 -13.48 -27.36 -7.32
N LEU A 32 -13.34 -28.46 -8.06
CA LEU A 32 -12.06 -29.16 -8.31
C LEU A 32 -10.97 -28.22 -8.86
N ARG A 33 -11.33 -27.28 -9.72
CA ARG A 33 -10.42 -26.28 -10.30
C ARG A 33 -9.72 -25.43 -9.22
N TRP A 34 -10.44 -25.07 -8.16
CA TRP A 34 -9.88 -24.34 -7.03
C TRP A 34 -8.74 -25.13 -6.35
N TYR A 35 -8.89 -26.43 -6.18
CA TYR A 35 -7.87 -27.29 -5.55
C TYR A 35 -6.62 -27.48 -6.43
N THR A 36 -6.72 -27.37 -7.74
CA THR A 36 -5.59 -27.52 -8.66
C THR A 36 -4.82 -26.21 -8.90
N GLU A 37 -5.50 -25.08 -8.92
CA GLU A 37 -4.90 -23.76 -9.20
C GLU A 37 -4.42 -23.03 -7.94
N THR A 38 -5.12 -23.19 -6.81
CA THR A 38 -4.80 -22.50 -5.55
C THR A 38 -3.41 -22.82 -4.98
N PRO A 39 -2.87 -24.07 -5.05
CA PRO A 39 -1.52 -24.35 -4.60
C PRO A 39 -0.46 -23.58 -5.42
N LEU A 40 -0.68 -23.45 -6.73
CA LEU A 40 0.23 -22.69 -7.59
C LEU A 40 0.16 -21.21 -7.32
N TYR A 41 -1.02 -20.66 -7.09
CA TYR A 41 -1.25 -19.29 -6.67
C TYR A 41 -0.57 -19.00 -5.33
N ALA A 42 -0.79 -19.85 -4.31
CA ALA A 42 -0.14 -19.71 -3.02
C ALA A 42 1.39 -19.78 -3.11
N TYR A 43 1.92 -20.69 -3.94
CA TYR A 43 3.36 -20.80 -4.18
C TYR A 43 3.93 -19.52 -4.83
N ARG A 44 3.24 -18.98 -5.84
CA ARG A 44 3.63 -17.73 -6.49
C ARG A 44 3.62 -16.58 -5.50
N LYS A 45 2.58 -16.46 -4.66
CA LYS A 45 2.45 -15.43 -3.63
C LYS A 45 3.59 -15.50 -2.59
N ILE A 46 3.88 -16.70 -2.08
CA ILE A 46 4.99 -16.92 -1.12
C ILE A 46 6.35 -16.63 -1.78
N ARG A 47 6.57 -17.05 -3.00
CA ARG A 47 7.80 -16.77 -3.74
C ARG A 47 7.98 -15.28 -3.97
N HIS A 48 6.94 -14.60 -4.41
CA HIS A 48 6.95 -13.17 -4.66
C HIS A 48 7.26 -12.37 -3.37
N ILE A 49 6.53 -12.65 -2.28
CA ILE A 49 6.80 -12.05 -0.97
C ILE A 49 8.27 -12.26 -0.59
N ARG A 50 8.78 -13.48 -0.67
CA ARG A 50 10.16 -13.79 -0.34
C ARG A 50 11.17 -13.02 -1.19
N ASP A 51 10.93 -12.90 -2.50
CA ASP A 51 11.87 -12.25 -3.42
C ASP A 51 11.87 -10.71 -3.21
N VAL A 52 10.71 -10.12 -2.90
CA VAL A 52 10.58 -8.71 -2.48
C VAL A 52 11.30 -8.48 -1.15
N TYR A 53 11.06 -9.30 -0.14
CA TYR A 53 11.72 -9.17 1.17
C TYR A 53 13.24 -9.32 1.09
N ARG A 54 13.78 -10.23 0.30
CA ARG A 54 15.24 -10.39 0.15
C ARG A 54 15.92 -9.17 -0.46
N GLY A 55 15.34 -8.58 -1.49
CA GLY A 55 15.87 -7.35 -2.07
C GLY A 55 15.84 -6.21 -1.04
N HIS A 56 14.82 -6.18 -0.23
CA HIS A 56 14.59 -5.21 0.81
C HIS A 56 15.59 -5.32 1.97
N GLU A 57 15.79 -6.53 2.51
CA GLU A 57 16.77 -6.79 3.57
C GLU A 57 18.18 -6.33 3.17
N GLN A 58 18.58 -6.55 1.93
CA GLN A 58 19.88 -6.11 1.42
C GLN A 58 19.99 -4.58 1.36
N PHE A 59 18.94 -3.90 0.91
CA PHE A 59 18.90 -2.44 0.87
C PHE A 59 18.94 -1.83 2.28
N VAL A 60 18.13 -2.36 3.20
CA VAL A 60 18.07 -1.93 4.60
C VAL A 60 19.42 -2.11 5.27
N ALA A 61 20.03 -3.27 5.16
CA ALA A 61 21.34 -3.54 5.76
C ALA A 61 22.41 -2.58 5.25
N ALA A 62 22.44 -2.31 3.94
CA ALA A 62 23.36 -1.35 3.35
C ALA A 62 23.08 0.07 3.85
N SER A 63 21.82 0.47 3.90
CA SER A 63 21.40 1.81 4.33
C SER A 63 21.70 2.07 5.81
N MET A 64 21.50 1.08 6.67
CA MET A 64 21.87 1.18 8.10
C MET A 64 23.39 1.28 8.28
N ALA A 65 24.17 0.47 7.53
CA ALA A 65 25.62 0.48 7.61
C ALA A 65 26.25 1.81 7.12
N THR A 66 25.57 2.52 6.22
CA THR A 66 26.04 3.81 5.68
C THR A 66 25.49 5.03 6.41
N GLY A 67 24.64 4.85 7.44
CA GLY A 67 23.95 5.95 8.13
C GLY A 67 22.95 6.70 7.23
N PHE A 68 22.42 6.04 6.21
CA PHE A 68 21.47 6.62 5.25
C PHE A 68 20.15 7.01 5.91
N TYR A 69 19.71 6.23 6.91
CA TYR A 69 18.53 6.56 7.69
C TYR A 69 18.88 7.48 8.87
N ASP A 70 18.26 8.66 8.90
CA ASP A 70 18.45 9.59 9.99
C ASP A 70 17.78 9.09 11.30
N GLU A 71 18.23 9.64 12.45
CA GLU A 71 17.72 9.25 13.78
C GLU A 71 16.21 9.50 13.92
N ARG A 72 15.70 10.55 13.27
CA ARG A 72 14.27 10.89 13.30
C ARG A 72 13.45 9.82 12.58
N PHE A 73 13.90 9.35 11.42
CA PHE A 73 13.23 8.25 10.73
C PHE A 73 13.27 6.97 11.55
N GLN A 74 14.40 6.63 12.16
CA GLN A 74 14.50 5.47 13.05
C GLN A 74 13.55 5.57 14.25
N ALA A 75 13.37 6.77 14.82
CA ALA A 75 12.40 6.98 15.89
C ALA A 75 10.97 6.75 15.41
N VAL A 76 10.64 7.23 14.21
CA VAL A 76 9.33 7.05 13.58
C VAL A 76 9.07 5.56 13.30
N LEU A 77 10.03 4.82 12.75
CA LEU A 77 9.90 3.37 12.53
C LEU A 77 9.57 2.60 13.81
N ARG A 78 10.20 2.96 14.94
CA ARG A 78 9.90 2.32 16.24
C ARG A 78 8.48 2.60 16.74
N SER A 79 7.86 3.69 16.31
CA SER A 79 6.50 4.07 16.70
C SER A 79 5.42 3.56 15.73
N CYS A 80 5.82 3.19 14.50
CA CYS A 80 4.90 2.60 13.53
C CYS A 80 4.62 1.13 13.92
N GLY A 81 3.35 0.77 13.96
CA GLY A 81 2.93 -0.61 14.12
C GLY A 81 3.33 -1.49 12.93
N SER A 82 2.57 -2.53 12.67
CA SER A 82 2.79 -3.46 11.56
C SER A 82 2.51 -2.82 10.19
N ALA A 83 3.45 -2.05 9.64
CA ALA A 83 3.41 -1.68 8.23
C ALA A 83 3.80 -2.91 7.39
N VAL A 84 3.02 -3.20 6.36
CA VAL A 84 3.35 -4.26 5.38
C VAL A 84 4.42 -3.79 4.40
N MET A 85 4.69 -2.51 4.43
CA MET A 85 5.69 -1.83 3.61
C MET A 85 7.11 -2.03 4.15
N GLY A 86 8.07 -2.15 3.28
CA GLY A 86 9.44 -2.24 3.69
C GLY A 86 10.07 -0.90 4.10
N GLU A 87 11.15 -0.95 4.91
CA GLU A 87 11.78 0.26 5.47
C GLU A 87 12.23 1.26 4.41
N GLY A 88 12.73 0.83 3.24
CA GLY A 88 13.11 1.72 2.15
C GLY A 88 11.93 2.48 1.56
N GLN A 89 10.78 1.82 1.43
CA GLN A 89 9.54 2.43 0.98
C GLN A 89 9.01 3.42 2.01
N LEU A 90 9.04 3.05 3.29
CA LEU A 90 8.66 3.94 4.40
C LEU A 90 9.58 5.17 4.49
N PHE A 91 10.91 4.98 4.28
CA PHE A 91 11.85 6.11 4.27
C PHE A 91 11.57 7.08 3.13
N PHE A 92 11.21 6.56 1.97
CA PHE A 92 10.84 7.39 0.84
C PHE A 92 9.58 8.21 1.13
N LEU A 93 8.52 7.58 1.64
CA LEU A 93 7.31 8.28 2.06
C LEU A 93 7.59 9.32 3.16
N TYR A 94 8.43 8.98 4.13
CA TYR A 94 8.88 9.90 5.17
C TYR A 94 9.50 11.16 4.60
N GLN A 95 10.39 11.04 3.60
CA GLN A 95 11.02 12.20 2.97
C GLN A 95 10.01 13.05 2.20
N LEU A 96 9.12 12.43 1.43
CA LEU A 96 8.10 13.15 0.67
C LEU A 96 7.10 13.86 1.58
N ALA A 97 6.62 13.21 2.64
CA ALA A 97 5.71 13.81 3.61
C ALA A 97 6.33 15.02 4.30
N ARG A 98 7.62 14.96 4.65
CA ARG A 98 8.34 16.11 5.23
C ARG A 98 8.41 17.29 4.27
N ASN A 99 8.64 17.06 2.99
CA ASN A 99 8.64 18.12 1.98
C ASN A 99 7.25 18.73 1.80
N ALA A 100 6.20 17.90 1.80
CA ALA A 100 4.81 18.35 1.67
C ALA A 100 4.28 19.08 2.93
N HIS A 101 4.96 19.02 4.07
CA HIS A 101 4.52 19.66 5.31
C HIS A 101 4.29 21.18 5.14
N GLN A 102 5.14 21.86 4.39
CA GLN A 102 5.05 23.31 4.14
C GLN A 102 4.02 23.70 3.07
N VAL A 103 3.53 22.74 2.28
CA VAL A 103 2.55 22.99 1.22
C VAL A 103 1.16 23.12 1.83
N PRO A 104 0.36 24.14 1.48
CA PRO A 104 -1.03 24.26 1.95
C PRO A 104 -1.89 23.06 1.52
N GLY A 105 -2.83 22.66 2.37
CA GLY A 105 -3.77 21.58 2.09
C GLY A 105 -3.69 20.43 3.11
N GLU A 106 -4.68 19.56 3.02
CA GLU A 106 -4.84 18.39 3.88
C GLU A 106 -4.03 17.20 3.33
N ALA A 107 -4.05 16.07 4.01
CA ALA A 107 -3.39 14.87 3.56
C ALA A 107 -4.38 13.69 3.44
N ALA A 108 -4.07 12.71 2.59
CA ALA A 108 -4.91 11.54 2.42
C ALA A 108 -4.11 10.26 2.13
N GLU A 109 -4.69 9.12 2.47
CA GLU A 109 -4.24 7.78 2.09
C GLU A 109 -5.45 6.96 1.63
N VAL A 110 -5.29 6.27 0.50
CA VAL A 110 -6.24 5.30 -0.02
C VAL A 110 -5.60 3.92 0.04
N GLY A 111 -6.23 2.99 0.77
CA GLY A 111 -5.64 1.72 1.14
C GLY A 111 -4.85 1.85 2.45
N VAL A 112 -5.53 1.55 3.56
CA VAL A 112 -5.01 1.76 4.92
C VAL A 112 -4.62 0.45 5.60
N TYR A 113 -5.36 -0.62 5.29
CA TYR A 113 -5.20 -1.95 5.88
C TYR A 113 -5.16 -1.90 7.41
N GLN A 114 -4.02 -2.23 8.04
CA GLN A 114 -3.83 -2.22 9.50
C GLN A 114 -3.33 -0.87 10.05
N GLY A 115 -3.14 0.13 9.19
CA GLY A 115 -2.83 1.49 9.59
C GLY A 115 -1.35 1.78 9.89
N GLY A 116 -0.42 0.88 9.54
CA GLY A 116 1.00 1.09 9.84
C GLY A 116 1.58 2.32 9.13
N THR A 117 1.32 2.49 7.84
CA THR A 117 1.71 3.65 7.05
C THR A 117 0.96 4.90 7.49
N ALA A 118 -0.35 4.76 7.70
CA ALA A 118 -1.21 5.84 8.19
C ALA A 118 -0.70 6.42 9.52
N GLN A 119 -0.27 5.58 10.45
CA GLN A 119 0.28 6.00 11.74
C GLN A 119 1.54 6.86 11.56
N MET A 120 2.45 6.44 10.68
CA MET A 120 3.65 7.20 10.34
C MET A 120 3.30 8.57 9.73
N LEU A 121 2.48 8.58 8.69
CA LEU A 121 2.14 9.78 7.95
C LEU A 121 1.35 10.77 8.82
N ALA A 122 0.40 10.30 9.63
CA ALA A 122 -0.33 11.15 10.57
C ALA A 122 0.59 11.81 11.60
N ALA A 123 1.57 11.07 12.12
CA ALA A 123 2.55 11.61 13.06
C ALA A 123 3.53 12.61 12.41
N LEU A 124 3.81 12.48 11.11
CA LEU A 124 4.67 13.40 10.36
C LEU A 124 3.96 14.70 9.95
N LEU A 125 2.64 14.66 9.82
CA LEU A 125 1.80 15.77 9.36
C LEU A 125 0.75 16.15 10.43
N PRO A 126 1.13 16.41 11.70
CA PRO A 126 0.19 16.53 12.81
C PRO A 126 -0.79 17.70 12.68
N GLU A 127 -0.39 18.76 11.96
CA GLU A 127 -1.20 19.96 11.74
C GLU A 127 -2.18 19.83 10.57
N LYS A 128 -2.11 18.73 9.82
CA LYS A 128 -2.96 18.50 8.66
C LYS A 128 -4.03 17.46 8.98
N PRO A 129 -5.33 17.70 8.71
CA PRO A 129 -6.31 16.65 8.67
C PRO A 129 -5.82 15.54 7.72
N PHE A 130 -5.83 14.29 8.20
CA PHE A 130 -5.33 13.15 7.43
C PHE A 130 -6.47 12.17 7.18
N HIS A 131 -6.91 12.12 5.93
CA HIS A 131 -8.07 11.35 5.48
C HIS A 131 -7.67 9.95 5.06
N LEU A 132 -8.30 8.95 5.66
CA LEU A 132 -7.99 7.53 5.54
C LEU A 132 -9.16 6.80 4.89
N PHE A 133 -8.97 6.35 3.66
CA PHE A 133 -10.00 5.68 2.87
C PHE A 133 -9.69 4.20 2.75
N ASP A 134 -10.58 3.36 3.27
CA ASP A 134 -10.48 1.91 3.17
C ASP A 134 -11.85 1.27 3.40
N THR A 135 -12.08 0.09 2.88
CA THR A 135 -13.24 -0.73 3.22
C THR A 135 -13.16 -1.24 4.65
N PHE A 136 -11.93 -1.49 5.16
CA PHE A 136 -11.61 -2.21 6.41
C PHE A 136 -12.23 -3.62 6.47
N GLU A 137 -12.53 -4.19 5.31
CA GLU A 137 -13.13 -5.52 5.11
C GLU A 137 -12.38 -6.34 4.05
N GLY A 138 -11.34 -5.74 3.46
CA GLY A 138 -10.53 -6.34 2.39
C GLY A 138 -10.81 -5.76 1.01
N MET A 139 -10.08 -6.26 0.02
CA MET A 139 -10.13 -5.75 -1.34
C MET A 139 -11.45 -6.04 -2.04
N PRO A 140 -11.89 -5.12 -2.94
CA PRO A 140 -13.00 -5.38 -3.85
C PRO A 140 -12.61 -6.39 -4.94
N THR A 141 -13.60 -6.78 -5.75
CA THR A 141 -13.33 -7.54 -6.98
C THR A 141 -12.59 -6.65 -7.98
N SER A 142 -11.46 -7.14 -8.49
CA SER A 142 -10.72 -6.43 -9.55
C SER A 142 -11.55 -6.30 -10.83
N ALA A 143 -11.40 -5.18 -11.51
CA ALA A 143 -11.98 -4.94 -12.84
C ALA A 143 -11.16 -5.59 -13.96
N LEU A 144 -9.87 -5.88 -13.75
CA LEU A 144 -8.97 -6.42 -14.76
C LEU A 144 -8.67 -7.89 -14.51
N PRO A 145 -8.76 -8.77 -15.52
CA PRO A 145 -8.63 -10.21 -15.35
C PRO A 145 -7.21 -10.68 -15.04
N HIS A 146 -6.20 -9.82 -15.23
CA HIS A 146 -4.78 -10.13 -15.01
C HIS A 146 -4.20 -9.55 -13.71
N GLU A 147 -5.00 -8.86 -12.92
CA GLU A 147 -4.59 -8.43 -11.59
C GLU A 147 -4.45 -9.62 -10.65
N TYR A 148 -3.42 -9.58 -9.83
CA TYR A 148 -3.06 -10.70 -8.96
C TYR A 148 -3.94 -10.80 -7.72
N HIS A 149 -4.38 -9.65 -7.21
CA HIS A 149 -5.20 -9.56 -6.01
C HIS A 149 -6.64 -9.99 -6.27
N GLN A 150 -7.24 -10.60 -5.26
CA GLN A 150 -8.61 -11.11 -5.33
C GLN A 150 -9.49 -10.43 -4.27
N ALA A 151 -10.79 -10.43 -4.53
CA ALA A 151 -11.75 -9.97 -3.54
C ALA A 151 -11.55 -10.65 -2.18
N GLY A 152 -11.48 -9.84 -1.12
CA GLY A 152 -11.22 -10.29 0.24
C GLY A 152 -9.74 -10.49 0.59
N ASP A 153 -8.78 -10.24 -0.31
CA ASP A 153 -7.39 -10.07 0.10
C ASP A 153 -7.32 -8.87 1.07
N PHE A 154 -6.36 -8.88 2.01
CA PHE A 154 -6.22 -7.89 3.09
C PHE A 154 -7.44 -7.75 4.02
N SER A 155 -8.31 -8.76 4.12
CA SER A 155 -9.45 -8.76 5.05
C SER A 155 -9.07 -8.96 6.53
N GLY A 156 -7.77 -9.11 6.85
CA GLY A 156 -7.27 -9.25 8.23
C GLY A 156 -7.15 -7.92 8.96
N THR A 157 -8.19 -7.08 8.90
CA THR A 157 -8.25 -5.75 9.52
C THR A 157 -9.70 -5.40 9.86
N SER A 158 -9.90 -4.40 10.71
CA SER A 158 -11.20 -3.79 10.98
C SER A 158 -11.03 -2.30 11.30
N LEU A 159 -12.06 -1.49 11.04
CA LEU A 159 -12.05 -0.08 11.40
C LEU A 159 -11.76 0.15 12.90
N ALA A 160 -12.26 -0.74 13.77
CA ALA A 160 -12.04 -0.63 15.22
C ALA A 160 -10.57 -0.83 15.59
N GLU A 161 -9.90 -1.83 14.99
CA GLU A 161 -8.48 -2.08 15.20
C GLU A 161 -7.60 -0.95 14.68
N VAL A 162 -7.91 -0.41 13.48
CA VAL A 162 -7.16 0.71 12.90
C VAL A 162 -7.36 1.99 13.72
N LYS A 163 -8.58 2.28 14.20
CA LYS A 163 -8.82 3.40 15.12
C LYS A 163 -8.03 3.25 16.43
N ALA A 164 -7.94 2.05 16.96
CA ALA A 164 -7.13 1.79 18.15
C ALA A 164 -5.63 2.00 17.88
N ALA A 165 -5.12 1.56 16.73
CA ALA A 165 -3.73 1.77 16.32
C ALA A 165 -3.39 3.26 16.15
N LEU A 166 -4.33 4.05 15.64
CA LEU A 166 -4.17 5.49 15.41
C LEU A 166 -4.73 6.37 16.55
N GLN A 167 -4.99 5.82 17.73
CA GLN A 167 -5.60 6.57 18.85
C GLN A 167 -4.80 7.83 19.28
N ALA A 168 -3.48 7.83 19.08
CA ALA A 168 -2.60 8.97 19.34
C ALA A 168 -2.60 10.01 18.21
N CYS A 169 -3.20 9.72 17.06
CA CYS A 169 -3.21 10.58 15.88
C CYS A 169 -4.54 11.38 15.82
N SER A 170 -4.60 12.50 16.53
CA SER A 170 -5.83 13.33 16.63
C SER A 170 -6.28 13.94 15.30
N ASN A 171 -5.39 13.97 14.30
CA ASN A 171 -5.64 14.46 12.95
C ASN A 171 -6.24 13.41 12.01
N ALA A 172 -6.30 12.11 12.37
CA ALA A 172 -6.86 11.05 11.54
C ALA A 172 -8.38 11.19 11.34
N ARG A 173 -8.84 11.02 10.10
CA ARG A 173 -10.24 11.09 9.67
C ARG A 173 -10.56 9.86 8.84
N PHE A 174 -11.42 8.98 9.31
CA PHE A 174 -11.71 7.67 8.71
C PHE A 174 -12.92 7.75 7.79
N HIS A 175 -12.79 7.22 6.58
CA HIS A 175 -13.82 7.09 5.56
C HIS A 175 -13.97 5.61 5.18
N GLN A 176 -14.85 4.90 5.89
CA GLN A 176 -15.09 3.48 5.66
C GLN A 176 -15.98 3.27 4.44
N GLY A 177 -15.52 2.44 3.52
CA GLY A 177 -16.25 2.02 2.32
C GLY A 177 -15.38 2.08 1.07
N PHE A 178 -16.01 1.85 -0.08
CA PHE A 178 -15.31 1.88 -1.36
C PHE A 178 -14.89 3.31 -1.74
N PHE A 179 -13.66 3.44 -2.21
CA PHE A 179 -13.18 4.62 -2.89
C PHE A 179 -13.50 4.46 -4.42
N PRO A 180 -14.06 5.46 -5.13
CA PRO A 180 -14.16 6.88 -4.73
C PRO A 180 -15.50 7.28 -4.05
N GLU A 181 -16.42 6.37 -3.78
CA GLU A 181 -17.75 6.71 -3.22
C GLU A 181 -17.64 7.49 -1.91
N THR A 182 -16.70 7.10 -1.05
CA THR A 182 -16.45 7.76 0.25
C THR A 182 -15.74 9.11 0.13
N ALA A 183 -15.16 9.42 -1.04
CA ALA A 183 -14.39 10.65 -1.27
C ALA A 183 -15.26 11.92 -1.33
N GLN A 184 -16.59 11.78 -1.50
CA GLN A 184 -17.50 12.92 -1.53
C GLN A 184 -17.41 13.79 -0.27
N ALA A 185 -17.08 13.21 0.88
CA ALA A 185 -16.91 13.92 2.14
C ALA A 185 -15.78 14.99 2.11
N VAL A 186 -14.85 14.88 1.16
CA VAL A 186 -13.70 15.76 1.01
C VAL A 186 -13.62 16.43 -0.38
N ALA A 187 -14.72 16.45 -1.13
CA ALA A 187 -14.76 16.94 -2.51
C ALA A 187 -14.32 18.41 -2.66
N GLU A 188 -14.54 19.23 -1.64
CA GLU A 188 -14.19 20.67 -1.62
C GLU A 188 -12.82 20.94 -0.96
N LYS A 189 -12.07 19.90 -0.60
CA LYS A 189 -10.77 20.04 0.05
C LYS A 189 -9.62 20.14 -0.95
N GLN A 190 -8.54 20.78 -0.52
CA GLN A 190 -7.25 20.76 -1.22
C GLN A 190 -6.26 19.90 -0.46
N PHE A 191 -5.37 19.25 -1.20
CA PHE A 191 -4.41 18.31 -0.65
C PHE A 191 -2.97 18.70 -0.95
N SER A 192 -2.12 18.54 0.03
CA SER A 192 -0.66 18.74 -0.09
C SER A 192 0.09 17.41 -0.21
N PHE A 193 -0.49 16.33 0.33
CA PHE A 193 0.09 15.00 0.29
C PHE A 193 -0.99 13.95 0.13
N VAL A 194 -0.85 13.08 -0.84
CA VAL A 194 -1.76 11.94 -1.04
C VAL A 194 -0.93 10.69 -1.33
N HIS A 195 -1.24 9.60 -0.64
CA HIS A 195 -0.68 8.28 -0.85
C HIS A 195 -1.74 7.34 -1.39
N LEU A 196 -1.55 6.81 -2.60
CA LEU A 196 -2.42 5.81 -3.21
C LEU A 196 -1.76 4.44 -3.11
N ASP A 197 -2.36 3.56 -2.30
CA ASP A 197 -1.88 2.21 -1.96
C ASP A 197 -3.04 1.20 -2.06
N GLY A 198 -3.72 1.22 -3.19
CA GLY A 198 -4.92 0.38 -3.40
C GLY A 198 -4.70 -0.81 -4.31
N ASP A 199 -3.45 -1.12 -4.72
CA ASP A 199 -2.99 -2.27 -5.51
C ASP A 199 -3.63 -2.44 -6.91
N LEU A 200 -4.83 -1.90 -7.14
CA LEU A 200 -5.65 -2.15 -8.31
C LEU A 200 -5.63 -0.97 -9.30
N TYR A 201 -5.75 -1.29 -10.58
CA TYR A 201 -5.90 -0.30 -11.66
C TYR A 201 -7.01 0.70 -11.37
N GLN A 202 -8.22 0.20 -11.05
CA GLN A 202 -9.38 1.06 -10.88
C GLN A 202 -9.22 2.01 -9.68
N THR A 203 -8.77 1.51 -8.54
CA THR A 203 -8.54 2.34 -7.34
C THR A 203 -7.50 3.42 -7.60
N THR A 204 -6.41 3.07 -8.30
CA THR A 204 -5.36 4.04 -8.66
C THR A 204 -5.88 5.09 -9.63
N LYS A 205 -6.63 4.69 -10.65
CA LYS A 205 -7.24 5.59 -11.63
C LYS A 205 -8.22 6.57 -10.96
N ASP A 206 -9.14 6.05 -10.16
CA ASP A 206 -10.11 6.86 -9.42
C ASP A 206 -9.40 7.82 -8.46
N GLY A 207 -8.31 7.37 -7.81
CA GLY A 207 -7.46 8.19 -6.97
C GLY A 207 -6.81 9.33 -7.72
N CYS A 208 -6.26 9.08 -8.90
CA CYS A 208 -5.71 10.12 -9.78
C CYS A 208 -6.80 11.12 -10.20
N GLU A 209 -7.95 10.64 -10.69
CA GLU A 209 -9.05 11.48 -11.14
C GLU A 209 -9.62 12.36 -10.03
N PHE A 210 -9.70 11.83 -8.80
CA PHE A 210 -10.23 12.57 -7.67
C PHE A 210 -9.21 13.53 -7.08
N PHE A 211 -8.01 13.07 -6.75
CA PHE A 211 -7.06 13.87 -5.98
C PHE A 211 -6.25 14.84 -6.81
N TYR A 212 -5.79 14.47 -8.02
CA TYR A 212 -4.90 15.34 -8.79
C TYR A 212 -5.47 16.74 -9.07
N PRO A 213 -6.75 16.93 -9.44
CA PRO A 213 -7.33 18.27 -9.61
C PRO A 213 -7.39 19.08 -8.30
N ARG A 214 -7.32 18.40 -7.15
CA ARG A 214 -7.40 18.97 -5.81
C ARG A 214 -6.02 19.14 -5.14
N MET A 215 -4.96 18.73 -5.82
CA MET A 215 -3.61 18.94 -5.32
C MET A 215 -3.24 20.41 -5.35
N SER A 216 -2.69 20.93 -4.24
CA SER A 216 -2.07 22.24 -4.20
C SER A 216 -0.77 22.25 -5.01
N PRO A 217 -0.40 23.36 -5.65
CA PRO A 217 0.92 23.49 -6.28
C PRO A 217 2.05 23.16 -5.28
N GLY A 218 2.99 22.31 -5.70
CA GLY A 218 4.04 21.74 -4.85
C GLY A 218 3.59 20.53 -4.02
N GLY A 219 2.30 20.20 -4.02
CA GLY A 219 1.77 18.98 -3.38
C GLY A 219 2.24 17.72 -4.07
N VAL A 220 2.31 16.63 -3.31
CA VAL A 220 2.88 15.35 -3.76
C VAL A 220 1.80 14.28 -3.78
N LEU A 221 1.62 13.64 -4.93
CA LEU A 221 0.79 12.46 -5.11
C LEU A 221 1.69 11.24 -5.30
N VAL A 222 1.63 10.30 -4.37
CA VAL A 222 2.50 9.12 -4.31
C VAL A 222 1.71 7.87 -4.69
N PHE A 223 2.32 7.00 -5.48
CA PHE A 223 1.78 5.72 -5.94
C PHE A 223 2.61 4.59 -5.36
N HIS A 224 2.02 3.77 -4.51
CA HIS A 224 2.59 2.49 -4.09
C HIS A 224 2.42 1.45 -5.20
N ASP A 225 3.22 0.40 -5.18
CA ASP A 225 3.22 -0.71 -6.14
C ASP A 225 3.45 -0.34 -7.61
N TYR A 226 3.92 0.88 -7.90
CA TYR A 226 4.26 1.28 -9.25
C TYR A 226 5.40 0.42 -9.81
N GLY A 227 5.07 -0.38 -10.83
CA GLY A 227 6.00 -1.32 -11.45
C GLY A 227 6.17 -2.64 -10.70
N LEU A 228 5.40 -2.90 -9.64
CA LEU A 228 5.37 -4.20 -8.99
C LEU A 228 4.68 -5.23 -9.90
N PRO A 229 5.32 -6.39 -10.19
CA PRO A 229 4.77 -7.37 -11.13
C PRO A 229 3.40 -7.96 -10.74
N SER A 230 3.05 -7.93 -9.46
CA SER A 230 1.73 -8.36 -8.98
C SER A 230 0.65 -7.28 -9.10
N CYS A 231 1.03 -6.01 -9.30
CA CYS A 231 0.11 -4.87 -9.40
C CYS A 231 0.32 -4.10 -10.71
N PRO A 232 0.26 -4.76 -11.90
CA PRO A 232 0.57 -4.13 -13.18
C PRO A 232 -0.40 -3.00 -13.52
N GLY A 233 -1.62 -3.07 -13.00
CA GLY A 233 -2.66 -2.07 -13.19
C GLY A 233 -2.32 -0.71 -12.60
N VAL A 234 -1.54 -0.66 -11.51
CA VAL A 234 -1.13 0.61 -10.88
C VAL A 234 -0.31 1.45 -11.85
N ARG A 235 0.74 0.86 -12.44
CA ARG A 235 1.58 1.57 -13.42
C ARG A 235 0.77 2.01 -14.64
N GLN A 236 -0.07 1.13 -15.15
CA GLN A 236 -0.93 1.43 -16.30
C GLN A 236 -1.84 2.63 -16.01
N ALA A 237 -2.53 2.65 -14.87
CA ALA A 237 -3.42 3.74 -14.50
C ALA A 237 -2.69 5.08 -14.38
N VAL A 238 -1.50 5.08 -13.75
CA VAL A 238 -0.69 6.30 -13.58
C VAL A 238 -0.20 6.81 -14.93
N GLU A 239 0.39 5.95 -15.77
CA GLU A 239 0.89 6.36 -17.08
C GLU A 239 -0.22 6.86 -18.01
N GLU A 240 -1.38 6.21 -18.03
CA GLU A 240 -2.54 6.66 -18.78
C GLU A 240 -3.06 8.02 -18.29
N TYR A 241 -3.15 8.21 -16.97
CA TYR A 241 -3.69 9.44 -16.40
C TYR A 241 -2.78 10.66 -16.63
N PHE A 242 -1.47 10.46 -16.51
CA PHE A 242 -0.49 11.54 -16.67
C PHE A 242 -0.02 11.76 -18.11
N ALA A 243 -0.47 10.95 -19.06
CA ALA A 243 -0.17 11.16 -20.47
C ALA A 243 -0.60 12.56 -20.93
N GLY A 244 0.37 13.37 -21.36
CA GLY A 244 0.14 14.74 -21.82
C GLY A 244 -0.07 15.79 -20.72
N LYS A 245 0.10 15.46 -19.45
CA LYS A 245 0.16 16.42 -18.36
C LYS A 245 1.60 16.94 -18.15
N PRO A 246 1.77 18.11 -17.53
CA PRO A 246 3.10 18.70 -17.34
C PRO A 246 3.95 18.00 -16.27
N GLU A 247 3.31 17.22 -15.39
CA GLU A 247 4.02 16.52 -14.32
C GLU A 247 4.78 15.30 -14.85
N GLU A 248 6.07 15.23 -14.50
CA GLU A 248 6.88 14.03 -14.72
C GLU A 248 6.63 12.98 -13.64
N ILE A 249 6.46 11.73 -14.05
CA ILE A 249 6.34 10.60 -13.14
C ILE A 249 7.75 10.21 -12.69
N VAL A 250 8.07 10.45 -11.43
CA VAL A 250 9.36 10.07 -10.84
C VAL A 250 9.24 8.69 -10.22
N SER A 251 9.77 7.67 -10.91
CA SER A 251 9.83 6.30 -10.39
C SER A 251 11.06 6.11 -9.51
N VAL A 252 10.89 5.49 -8.37
CA VAL A 252 11.98 5.12 -7.46
C VAL A 252 12.08 3.60 -7.34
N GLY A 253 13.30 3.09 -7.16
CA GLY A 253 13.65 1.68 -7.30
C GLY A 253 13.09 0.72 -6.24
N VAL A 254 11.99 1.08 -5.56
CA VAL A 254 11.34 0.29 -4.51
C VAL A 254 9.85 0.14 -4.75
N TYR A 255 9.45 0.01 -6.00
CA TYR A 255 8.04 -0.11 -6.44
C TYR A 255 7.18 1.07 -6.00
N GLN A 256 7.72 2.27 -6.03
CA GLN A 256 6.98 3.51 -5.79
C GLN A 256 7.27 4.53 -6.87
N ALA A 257 6.30 5.39 -7.10
CA ALA A 257 6.46 6.57 -7.93
C ALA A 257 5.72 7.75 -7.30
N PHE A 258 6.01 8.95 -7.76
CA PHE A 258 5.29 10.15 -7.35
C PHE A 258 5.28 11.19 -8.47
N VAL A 259 4.36 12.12 -8.32
CA VAL A 259 4.35 13.38 -9.08
C VAL A 259 4.29 14.56 -8.11
N VAL A 260 4.86 15.68 -8.53
CA VAL A 260 4.75 16.95 -7.81
C VAL A 260 3.87 17.87 -8.62
N LYS A 261 2.77 18.34 -8.04
CA LYS A 261 1.81 19.21 -8.71
C LYS A 261 2.48 20.51 -9.15
N GLN A 262 2.46 20.76 -10.44
CA GLN A 262 2.93 22.04 -11.00
C GLN A 262 1.96 23.19 -10.69
N PRO A 263 2.46 24.45 -10.69
CA PRO A 263 1.63 25.63 -10.50
C PRO A 263 0.49 25.78 -11.49
#